data_692e060417c655b51cb87926f6ce7563
#
_entry.id   692e060417c655b51cb87926f6ce7563
#
_cell.length_a   1.000
_cell.length_b   1.000
_cell.length_c   1.000
_cell.angle_alpha   90.00
_cell.angle_beta   90.00
_cell.angle_gamma   90.00
#
_symmetry.space_group_name_H-M   'P 1'
#
loop_
_entity.id
_entity.type
_entity.pdbx_description
1 polymer ?
#
loop_
_entity_poly.entity_id
_entity_poly.type
_entity_poly.pdbx_seq_one_letter_code
_entity_poly.pdbx_strand_id
1 'polypeptide(L)'
;MAPAKLQSAFARAAAEDGIVLGPASFDWLCEQGHVGLERVAKARRDPALVAPVKAALERLAAIFARLKGDVAVLHAARANLLLPVELVHAPTGTVIEVDGPEHFTSFRLAALELYSAGAAVGFEIEEHKALCREWAARSDGIARGLAAKGFGFGGVQRERAYHDALRDLATAAMGHPPLIRIPAVDGDGAAAYRRHSAVLIGSVSASP
;
A
#
# COMPACT_ATOMS: atom_id res chain seq x y z
N MET A 1 17.42 -4.91 6.67
CA MET A 1 16.72 -5.34 7.90
C MET A 1 15.44 -6.07 7.48
N ALA A 2 14.92 -7.05 8.23
CA ALA A 2 13.65 -7.70 7.86
C ALA A 2 12.50 -6.69 8.03
N PRO A 3 11.49 -6.66 7.10
CA PRO A 3 10.37 -5.71 7.15
C PRO A 3 9.68 -5.63 8.52
N ALA A 4 9.35 -6.74 9.14
CA ALA A 4 8.73 -6.79 10.47
C ALA A 4 9.51 -6.06 11.58
N LYS A 5 10.83 -5.89 11.46
CA LYS A 5 11.63 -5.12 12.42
C LYS A 5 11.51 -3.61 12.20
N LEU A 6 11.31 -3.19 10.96
CA LEU A 6 11.13 -1.79 10.58
C LEU A 6 9.82 -1.25 11.17
N GLN A 7 8.70 -1.93 10.88
CA GLN A 7 7.38 -1.55 11.38
C GLN A 7 7.30 -1.64 12.91
N SER A 8 7.88 -2.68 13.52
CA SER A 8 7.90 -2.80 14.99
C SER A 8 8.70 -1.69 15.68
N ALA A 9 9.78 -1.21 15.08
CA ALA A 9 10.56 -0.08 15.62
C ALA A 9 9.77 1.23 15.48
N PHE A 10 9.09 1.43 14.35
CA PHE A 10 8.20 2.58 14.12
C PHE A 10 7.06 2.60 15.13
N ALA A 11 6.33 1.48 15.28
CA ALA A 11 5.19 1.39 16.20
C ALA A 11 5.59 1.61 17.66
N ARG A 12 6.77 1.15 18.09
CA ARG A 12 7.29 1.43 19.43
C ARG A 12 7.53 2.91 19.65
N ALA A 13 8.18 3.58 18.69
CA ALA A 13 8.43 5.00 18.81
C ALA A 13 7.12 5.82 18.81
N ALA A 14 6.11 5.41 18.02
CA ALA A 14 4.79 6.01 18.04
C ALA A 14 4.07 5.82 19.39
N ALA A 15 4.23 4.66 20.02
CA ALA A 15 3.63 4.37 21.33
C ALA A 15 4.21 5.25 22.47
N GLU A 16 5.47 5.70 22.37
CA GLU A 16 6.07 6.64 23.30
C GLU A 16 5.32 8.00 23.32
N ASP A 17 4.73 8.37 22.17
CA ASP A 17 3.89 9.58 22.01
C ASP A 17 2.38 9.26 22.18
N GLY A 18 2.03 8.08 22.69
CA GLY A 18 0.65 7.68 22.95
C GLY A 18 -0.13 7.19 21.73
N ILE A 19 0.52 7.02 20.57
CA ILE A 19 -0.10 6.53 19.35
C ILE A 19 0.06 5.01 19.27
N VAL A 20 -1.02 4.29 19.55
CA VAL A 20 -1.02 2.82 19.53
C VAL A 20 -1.36 2.32 18.12
N LEU A 21 -0.40 1.64 17.49
CA LEU A 21 -0.53 1.04 16.17
C LEU A 21 -0.47 -0.49 16.28
N GLY A 22 -1.32 -1.18 15.53
CA GLY A 22 -1.37 -2.64 15.51
C GLY A 22 -1.83 -3.21 14.19
N PRO A 23 -1.77 -4.54 14.03
CA PRO A 23 -2.17 -5.20 12.80
C PRO A 23 -3.68 -5.17 12.60
N ALA A 24 -4.10 -5.18 11.34
CA ALA A 24 -5.50 -5.38 10.95
C ALA A 24 -5.61 -6.23 9.68
N SER A 25 -6.85 -6.65 9.40
CA SER A 25 -7.18 -7.35 8.16
C SER A 25 -8.46 -6.78 7.57
N PHE A 26 -8.49 -6.64 6.27
CA PHE A 26 -9.64 -6.12 5.53
C PHE A 26 -10.08 -7.16 4.49
N ASP A 27 -11.37 -7.45 4.44
CA ASP A 27 -11.96 -8.44 3.54
C ASP A 27 -11.80 -8.12 2.04
N TRP A 28 -11.61 -6.84 1.73
CA TRP A 28 -11.37 -6.33 0.39
C TRP A 28 -9.88 -6.33 -0.01
N LEU A 29 -8.97 -6.54 0.94
CA LEU A 29 -7.53 -6.58 0.70
C LEU A 29 -7.07 -8.05 0.71
N CYS A 30 -7.19 -8.72 -0.42
CA CYS A 30 -6.90 -10.15 -0.56
C CYS A 30 -6.09 -10.47 -1.83
N GLU A 31 -5.62 -11.70 -1.96
CA GLU A 31 -4.83 -12.16 -3.12
C GLU A 31 -5.55 -12.02 -4.47
N GLN A 32 -6.88 -11.86 -4.50
CA GLN A 32 -7.62 -11.55 -5.72
C GLN A 32 -7.44 -10.10 -6.19
N GLY A 33 -6.75 -9.27 -5.42
CA GLY A 33 -6.47 -7.88 -5.79
C GLY A 33 -7.73 -7.08 -6.13
N HIS A 34 -7.73 -6.36 -7.25
CA HIS A 34 -8.88 -5.54 -7.67
C HIS A 34 -10.13 -6.36 -7.99
N VAL A 35 -10.00 -7.63 -8.39
CA VAL A 35 -11.15 -8.53 -8.59
C VAL A 35 -11.83 -8.82 -7.26
N GLY A 36 -11.07 -9.06 -6.19
CA GLY A 36 -11.58 -9.24 -4.85
C GLY A 36 -12.22 -7.98 -4.29
N LEU A 37 -11.60 -6.82 -4.50
CA LEU A 37 -12.14 -5.50 -4.14
C LEU A 37 -13.51 -5.27 -4.77
N GLU A 38 -13.66 -5.52 -6.08
CA GLU A 38 -14.93 -5.37 -6.79
C GLU A 38 -16.02 -6.26 -6.19
N ARG A 39 -15.69 -7.52 -5.91
CA ARG A 39 -16.61 -8.50 -5.32
C ARG A 39 -17.12 -8.03 -3.95
N VAL A 40 -16.22 -7.58 -3.08
CA VAL A 40 -16.57 -7.14 -1.71
C VAL A 40 -17.39 -5.85 -1.75
N ALA A 41 -17.00 -4.87 -2.56
CA ALA A 41 -17.73 -3.62 -2.69
C ALA A 41 -19.16 -3.85 -3.19
N LYS A 42 -19.36 -4.72 -4.19
CA LYS A 42 -20.69 -5.12 -4.68
C LYS A 42 -21.52 -5.80 -3.59
N ALA A 43 -20.90 -6.63 -2.75
CA ALA A 43 -21.60 -7.33 -1.66
C ALA A 43 -22.06 -6.38 -0.55
N ARG A 44 -21.35 -5.29 -0.29
CA ARG A 44 -21.72 -4.28 0.71
C ARG A 44 -22.96 -3.47 0.34
N ARG A 45 -23.28 -3.36 -0.95
CA ARG A 45 -24.42 -2.60 -1.49
C ARG A 45 -24.50 -1.15 -1.01
N ASP A 46 -23.38 -0.55 -0.69
CA ASP A 46 -23.29 0.84 -0.23
C ASP A 46 -23.16 1.78 -1.45
N PRO A 47 -24.14 2.67 -1.70
CA PRO A 47 -24.09 3.61 -2.81
C PRO A 47 -22.90 4.57 -2.75
N ALA A 48 -22.42 4.91 -1.55
CA ALA A 48 -21.28 5.81 -1.35
C ALA A 48 -19.96 5.23 -1.89
N LEU A 49 -19.84 3.90 -1.94
CA LEU A 49 -18.65 3.22 -2.43
C LEU A 49 -18.62 3.08 -3.96
N VAL A 50 -19.74 3.25 -4.66
CA VAL A 50 -19.84 2.91 -6.10
C VAL A 50 -18.87 3.71 -6.95
N ALA A 51 -18.87 5.03 -6.84
CA ALA A 51 -18.01 5.89 -7.66
C ALA A 51 -16.53 5.79 -7.25
N PRO A 52 -16.14 5.85 -5.95
CA PRO A 52 -14.75 5.70 -5.54
C PRO A 52 -14.17 4.33 -5.93
N VAL A 53 -14.91 3.26 -5.69
CA VAL A 53 -14.44 1.90 -6.02
C VAL A 53 -14.30 1.73 -7.54
N LYS A 54 -15.25 2.22 -8.34
CA LYS A 54 -15.13 2.17 -9.80
C LYS A 54 -13.84 2.85 -10.29
N ALA A 55 -13.54 4.05 -9.79
CA ALA A 55 -12.32 4.78 -10.13
C ALA A 55 -11.05 4.02 -9.71
N ALA A 56 -11.05 3.42 -8.50
CA ALA A 56 -9.94 2.60 -8.03
C ALA A 56 -9.74 1.35 -8.89
N LEU A 57 -10.82 0.64 -9.27
CA LEU A 57 -10.76 -0.56 -10.11
C LEU A 57 -10.15 -0.28 -11.49
N GLU A 58 -10.57 0.81 -12.14
CA GLU A 58 -10.03 1.22 -13.44
C GLU A 58 -8.52 1.47 -13.37
N ARG A 59 -8.06 2.15 -12.31
CA ARG A 59 -6.63 2.43 -12.10
C ARG A 59 -5.85 1.16 -11.76
N LEU A 60 -6.36 0.34 -10.85
CA LEU A 60 -5.72 -0.90 -10.45
C LEU A 60 -5.60 -1.90 -11.60
N ALA A 61 -6.61 -2.01 -12.45
CA ALA A 61 -6.53 -2.84 -13.66
C ALA A 61 -5.46 -2.34 -14.63
N ALA A 62 -5.36 -1.03 -14.84
CA ALA A 62 -4.33 -0.42 -15.68
C ALA A 62 -2.92 -0.64 -15.10
N ILE A 63 -2.75 -0.46 -13.79
CA ILE A 63 -1.48 -0.72 -13.08
C ILE A 63 -1.09 -2.20 -13.20
N PHE A 64 -2.03 -3.11 -12.96
CA PHE A 64 -1.81 -4.54 -13.06
C PHE A 64 -1.32 -4.95 -14.46
N ALA A 65 -1.97 -4.43 -15.51
CA ALA A 65 -1.57 -4.64 -16.89
C ALA A 65 -0.18 -4.02 -17.19
N ARG A 66 0.09 -2.79 -16.71
CA ARG A 66 1.39 -2.11 -16.85
C ARG A 66 2.53 -2.91 -16.22
N LEU A 67 2.26 -3.58 -15.11
CA LEU A 67 3.19 -4.44 -14.40
C LEU A 67 3.22 -5.88 -14.97
N LYS A 68 2.54 -6.14 -16.10
CA LYS A 68 2.46 -7.44 -16.77
C LYS A 68 1.89 -8.55 -15.91
N GLY A 69 0.87 -8.23 -15.12
CA GLY A 69 0.15 -9.20 -14.32
C GLY A 69 -0.76 -10.10 -15.17
N ASP A 70 -0.92 -11.34 -14.76
CA ASP A 70 -1.83 -12.32 -15.36
C ASP A 70 -3.19 -12.31 -14.63
N VAL A 71 -4.20 -11.75 -15.28
CA VAL A 71 -5.54 -11.60 -14.69
C VAL A 71 -6.22 -12.95 -14.43
N ALA A 72 -5.89 -14.00 -15.18
CA ALA A 72 -6.45 -15.33 -14.93
C ALA A 72 -5.96 -15.88 -13.59
N VAL A 73 -4.74 -15.55 -13.19
CA VAL A 73 -4.19 -15.92 -11.88
C VAL A 73 -4.91 -15.19 -10.75
N LEU A 74 -5.27 -13.90 -10.91
CA LEU A 74 -6.07 -13.18 -9.92
C LEU A 74 -7.46 -13.82 -9.72
N HIS A 75 -8.14 -14.17 -10.82
CA HIS A 75 -9.44 -14.84 -10.75
C HIS A 75 -9.38 -16.21 -10.07
N ALA A 76 -8.27 -16.94 -10.25
CA ALA A 76 -8.03 -18.24 -9.64
C ALA A 76 -7.49 -18.16 -8.20
N ALA A 77 -7.12 -16.97 -7.71
CA ALA A 77 -6.59 -16.79 -6.37
C ALA A 77 -7.67 -16.98 -5.30
N ARG A 78 -7.25 -17.28 -4.07
CA ARG A 78 -8.18 -17.54 -2.96
C ARG A 78 -8.71 -16.22 -2.41
N ALA A 79 -10.03 -16.08 -2.40
CA ALA A 79 -10.72 -14.89 -1.88
C ALA A 79 -10.52 -14.68 -0.37
N ASN A 80 -10.29 -15.74 0.39
CA ASN A 80 -10.11 -15.70 1.84
C ASN A 80 -8.65 -15.55 2.27
N LEU A 81 -7.71 -15.47 1.33
CA LEU A 81 -6.31 -15.22 1.66
C LEU A 81 -6.05 -13.71 1.66
N LEU A 82 -6.15 -13.14 2.86
CA LEU A 82 -6.03 -11.70 3.06
C LEU A 82 -4.56 -11.26 3.01
N LEU A 83 -4.32 -10.10 2.46
CA LEU A 83 -3.01 -9.44 2.54
C LEU A 83 -2.91 -8.74 3.90
N PRO A 84 -1.84 -8.98 4.67
CA PRO A 84 -1.71 -8.38 5.98
C PRO A 84 -1.52 -6.86 5.90
N VAL A 85 -2.06 -6.16 6.89
CA VAL A 85 -1.76 -4.76 7.18
C VAL A 85 -1.11 -4.72 8.56
N GLU A 86 0.11 -4.22 8.64
CA GLU A 86 0.89 -4.32 9.86
C GLU A 86 0.60 -3.20 10.85
N LEU A 87 0.28 -2.00 10.35
CA LEU A 87 0.06 -0.82 11.20
C LEU A 87 -1.26 -0.14 10.86
N VAL A 88 -2.16 -0.15 11.82
CA VAL A 88 -3.43 0.59 11.80
C VAL A 88 -3.61 1.32 13.13
N HIS A 89 -3.99 2.58 13.07
CA HIS A 89 -4.50 3.31 14.22
C HIS A 89 -5.98 2.98 14.39
N ALA A 90 -6.30 2.06 15.29
CA ALA A 90 -7.65 1.51 15.41
C ALA A 90 -8.75 2.55 15.67
N PRO A 91 -8.54 3.61 16.52
CA PRO A 91 -9.59 4.61 16.77
C PRO A 91 -10.05 5.37 15.51
N THR A 92 -9.15 5.63 14.54
CA THR A 92 -9.47 6.37 13.32
C THR A 92 -9.62 5.47 12.10
N GLY A 93 -9.18 4.21 12.18
CA GLY A 93 -9.09 3.31 11.03
C GLY A 93 -7.98 3.68 10.02
N THR A 94 -7.06 4.57 10.40
CA THR A 94 -5.96 5.02 9.53
C THR A 94 -4.94 3.91 9.33
N VAL A 95 -4.68 3.55 8.08
CA VAL A 95 -3.64 2.59 7.68
C VAL A 95 -2.32 3.32 7.47
N ILE A 96 -1.24 2.77 8.03
CA ILE A 96 0.12 3.30 7.90
C ILE A 96 1.02 2.21 7.30
N GLU A 97 1.72 2.53 6.22
CA GLU A 97 2.75 1.69 5.61
C GLU A 97 4.12 2.36 5.83
N VAL A 98 5.09 1.61 6.36
CA VAL A 98 6.47 2.09 6.56
C VAL A 98 7.34 1.44 5.51
N ASP A 99 7.73 2.22 4.50
CA ASP A 99 8.35 1.73 3.29
C ASP A 99 9.88 1.69 3.40
N GLY A 100 10.44 0.48 3.44
CA GLY A 100 11.87 0.26 3.29
C GLY A 100 12.33 0.47 1.84
N PRO A 101 13.67 0.39 1.58
CA PRO A 101 14.23 0.65 0.24
C PRO A 101 13.64 -0.27 -0.85
N GLU A 102 13.18 -1.46 -0.51
CA GLU A 102 12.58 -2.42 -1.44
C GLU A 102 11.24 -1.96 -2.06
N HIS A 103 10.61 -0.91 -1.54
CA HIS A 103 9.40 -0.31 -2.10
C HIS A 103 9.69 0.74 -3.17
N PHE A 104 10.90 1.32 -3.22
CA PHE A 104 11.26 2.40 -4.14
C PHE A 104 11.92 1.86 -5.42
N THR A 105 11.14 1.15 -6.24
CA THR A 105 11.57 0.47 -7.47
C THR A 105 11.12 1.19 -8.73
N SER A 106 11.70 0.83 -9.88
CA SER A 106 11.19 1.27 -11.21
C SER A 106 9.75 0.78 -11.45
N PHE A 107 9.38 -0.36 -10.89
CA PHE A 107 8.01 -0.89 -10.98
C PHE A 107 7.03 -0.07 -10.14
N ARG A 108 7.45 0.36 -8.95
CA ARG A 108 6.63 1.27 -8.13
C ARG A 108 6.45 2.62 -8.82
N LEU A 109 7.52 3.19 -9.41
CA LEU A 109 7.43 4.41 -10.21
C LEU A 109 6.40 4.26 -11.33
N ALA A 110 6.48 3.17 -12.11
CA ALA A 110 5.54 2.90 -13.19
C ALA A 110 4.08 2.76 -12.72
N ALA A 111 3.84 2.28 -11.50
CA ALA A 111 2.52 2.26 -10.88
C ALA A 111 2.05 3.66 -10.48
N LEU A 112 2.89 4.45 -9.81
CA LEU A 112 2.58 5.82 -9.38
C LEU A 112 2.32 6.78 -10.55
N GLU A 113 2.91 6.56 -11.72
CA GLU A 113 2.64 7.33 -12.94
C GLU A 113 1.20 7.19 -13.45
N LEU A 114 0.51 6.12 -13.04
CA LEU A 114 -0.89 5.89 -13.39
C LEU A 114 -1.89 6.43 -12.36
N TYR A 115 -1.43 7.02 -11.26
CA TYR A 115 -2.32 7.66 -10.29
C TYR A 115 -2.89 8.95 -10.89
N SER A 116 -4.18 9.21 -10.62
CA SER A 116 -4.79 10.48 -11.01
C SER A 116 -4.30 11.62 -10.11
N ALA A 117 -4.31 12.84 -10.61
CA ALA A 117 -3.94 14.02 -9.83
C ALA A 117 -4.80 14.24 -8.56
N GLY A 118 -6.01 13.67 -8.53
CA GLY A 118 -6.92 13.71 -7.37
C GLY A 118 -7.02 12.39 -6.63
N ALA A 119 -6.02 11.49 -6.73
CA ALA A 119 -6.04 10.24 -5.98
C ALA A 119 -6.07 10.53 -4.47
N ALA A 120 -7.03 9.92 -3.77
CA ALA A 120 -7.18 10.07 -2.33
C ALA A 120 -6.14 9.19 -1.60
N VAL A 121 -4.92 9.69 -1.52
CA VAL A 121 -3.79 9.06 -0.81
C VAL A 121 -3.25 10.00 0.26
N GLY A 122 -2.72 9.48 1.35
CA GLY A 122 -2.20 10.25 2.49
C GLY A 122 -0.68 10.49 2.40
N PHE A 123 -0.15 10.65 1.19
CA PHE A 123 1.27 10.94 0.95
C PHE A 123 1.45 11.75 -0.35
N GLU A 124 2.58 12.45 -0.46
CA GLU A 124 2.92 13.24 -1.65
C GLU A 124 3.43 12.33 -2.78
N ILE A 125 2.63 12.16 -3.83
CA ILE A 125 2.91 11.24 -4.95
C ILE A 125 4.22 11.61 -5.65
N GLU A 126 4.48 12.89 -5.88
CA GLU A 126 5.71 13.32 -6.57
C GLU A 126 6.98 13.09 -5.73
N GLU A 127 6.90 13.23 -4.41
CA GLU A 127 7.99 12.88 -3.50
C GLU A 127 8.29 11.38 -3.56
N HIS A 128 7.24 10.53 -3.55
CA HIS A 128 7.41 9.08 -3.71
C HIS A 128 7.98 8.70 -5.08
N LYS A 129 7.59 9.37 -6.15
CA LYS A 129 8.18 9.19 -7.48
C LYS A 129 9.65 9.60 -7.50
N ALA A 130 10.01 10.70 -6.81
CA ALA A 130 11.40 11.14 -6.70
C ALA A 130 12.25 10.09 -5.98
N LEU A 131 11.78 9.55 -4.85
CA LEU A 131 12.43 8.46 -4.14
C LEU A 131 12.57 7.20 -5.01
N CYS A 132 11.54 6.85 -5.78
CA CYS A 132 11.65 5.73 -6.73
C CYS A 132 12.75 5.96 -7.77
N ARG A 133 12.87 7.17 -8.34
CA ARG A 133 13.93 7.49 -9.32
C ARG A 133 15.32 7.42 -8.69
N GLU A 134 15.47 7.90 -7.47
CA GLU A 134 16.72 7.88 -6.73
C GLU A 134 17.18 6.46 -6.38
N TRP A 135 16.23 5.63 -5.92
CA TRP A 135 16.55 4.32 -5.33
C TRP A 135 16.44 3.14 -6.31
N ALA A 136 15.78 3.30 -7.47
CA ALA A 136 15.47 2.20 -8.40
C ALA A 136 16.71 1.36 -8.74
N ALA A 137 17.87 1.98 -9.01
CA ALA A 137 19.09 1.27 -9.39
C ALA A 137 19.53 0.23 -8.32
N ARG A 138 19.27 0.51 -7.04
CA ARG A 138 19.57 -0.40 -5.91
C ARG A 138 18.40 -1.34 -5.65
N SER A 139 17.19 -0.79 -5.59
CA SER A 139 15.99 -1.51 -5.17
C SER A 139 15.54 -2.55 -6.19
N ASP A 140 15.73 -2.32 -7.48
CA ASP A 140 15.45 -3.30 -8.54
C ASP A 140 16.38 -4.53 -8.48
N GLY A 141 17.50 -4.42 -7.76
CA GLY A 141 18.38 -5.55 -7.45
C GLY A 141 17.86 -6.46 -6.33
N ILE A 142 17.02 -5.93 -5.43
CA ILE A 142 16.45 -6.68 -4.31
C ILE A 142 15.45 -7.71 -4.84
N ALA A 143 15.61 -8.98 -4.46
CA ALA A 143 14.76 -10.09 -4.92
C ALA A 143 14.73 -10.28 -6.45
N ARG A 144 15.77 -9.80 -7.16
CA ARG A 144 15.91 -9.96 -8.61
C ARG A 144 15.88 -11.44 -8.99
N GLY A 145 15.05 -11.78 -9.96
CA GLY A 145 14.91 -13.15 -10.45
C GLY A 145 13.94 -14.03 -9.66
N LEU A 146 13.46 -13.61 -8.50
CA LEU A 146 12.44 -14.37 -7.79
C LEU A 146 11.09 -14.28 -8.51
N ALA A 147 10.45 -15.44 -8.69
CA ALA A 147 9.14 -15.52 -9.30
C ALA A 147 8.04 -15.13 -8.31
N ALA A 148 6.98 -14.50 -8.82
CA ALA A 148 5.75 -14.26 -8.09
C ALA A 148 4.55 -14.79 -8.87
N LYS A 149 3.55 -15.27 -8.14
CA LYS A 149 2.33 -15.81 -8.70
C LYS A 149 1.58 -14.71 -9.45
N GLY A 150 1.26 -14.94 -10.72
CA GLY A 150 0.60 -13.94 -11.57
C GLY A 150 1.53 -12.91 -12.21
N PHE A 151 2.83 -12.87 -11.85
CA PHE A 151 3.81 -11.96 -12.44
C PHE A 151 5.03 -12.67 -13.05
N GLY A 152 5.11 -14.00 -12.89
CA GLY A 152 6.16 -14.82 -13.48
C GLY A 152 7.55 -14.57 -12.90
N PHE A 153 8.59 -14.93 -13.67
CA PHE A 153 10.00 -14.77 -13.29
C PHE A 153 10.35 -13.28 -13.13
N GLY A 154 11.08 -12.93 -12.06
CA GLY A 154 11.36 -11.53 -11.68
C GLY A 154 10.12 -10.76 -11.25
N GLY A 155 9.04 -11.47 -10.87
CA GLY A 155 7.74 -10.90 -10.59
C GLY A 155 7.55 -10.33 -9.19
N VAL A 156 8.39 -10.70 -8.21
CA VAL A 156 8.20 -10.30 -6.80
C VAL A 156 8.10 -8.78 -6.63
N GLN A 157 8.92 -8.01 -7.33
CA GLN A 157 8.89 -6.55 -7.24
C GLN A 157 7.67 -5.95 -7.95
N ARG A 158 7.21 -6.56 -9.05
CA ARG A 158 5.97 -6.16 -9.74
C ARG A 158 4.75 -6.44 -8.88
N GLU A 159 4.71 -7.62 -8.24
CA GLU A 159 3.67 -7.99 -7.29
C GLU A 159 3.62 -7.02 -6.11
N ARG A 160 4.79 -6.69 -5.51
CA ARG A 160 4.87 -5.68 -4.43
C ARG A 160 4.33 -4.33 -4.88
N ALA A 161 4.80 -3.82 -6.03
CA ALA A 161 4.33 -2.54 -6.57
C ALA A 161 2.81 -2.52 -6.83
N TYR A 162 2.25 -3.66 -7.26
CA TYR A 162 0.81 -3.81 -7.41
C TYR A 162 0.08 -3.86 -6.06
N HIS A 163 0.58 -4.60 -5.07
CA HIS A 163 -0.01 -4.66 -3.73
C HIS A 163 0.06 -3.31 -3.02
N ASP A 164 1.13 -2.55 -3.23
CA ASP A 164 1.24 -1.17 -2.75
C ASP A 164 0.15 -0.29 -3.36
N ALA A 165 -0.02 -0.35 -4.69
CA ALA A 165 -1.08 0.39 -5.37
C ALA A 165 -2.49 -0.05 -4.93
N LEU A 166 -2.70 -1.34 -4.68
CA LEU A 166 -3.96 -1.86 -4.16
C LEU A 166 -4.28 -1.26 -2.79
N ARG A 167 -3.32 -1.25 -1.86
CA ARG A 167 -3.51 -0.62 -0.55
C ARG A 167 -3.81 0.86 -0.67
N ASP A 168 -3.03 1.60 -1.47
CA ASP A 168 -3.18 3.05 -1.63
C ASP A 168 -4.56 3.44 -2.12
N LEU A 169 -5.01 2.80 -3.20
CA LEU A 169 -6.22 3.22 -3.90
C LEU A 169 -7.50 2.61 -3.29
N ALA A 170 -7.42 1.38 -2.78
CA ALA A 170 -8.58 0.71 -2.22
C ALA A 170 -8.94 1.23 -0.82
N THR A 171 -7.98 1.65 0.00
CA THR A 171 -8.25 2.09 1.38
C THR A 171 -9.26 3.24 1.40
N ALA A 172 -8.98 4.33 0.69
CA ALA A 172 -9.91 5.46 0.62
C ALA A 172 -11.19 5.11 -0.15
N ALA A 173 -11.09 4.30 -1.21
CA ALA A 173 -12.26 3.86 -1.99
C ALA A 173 -13.25 3.02 -1.16
N MET A 174 -12.77 2.32 -0.14
CA MET A 174 -13.58 1.51 0.78
C MET A 174 -14.05 2.29 2.02
N GLY A 175 -13.88 3.62 2.04
CA GLY A 175 -14.41 4.51 3.08
C GLY A 175 -13.49 4.67 4.30
N HIS A 176 -12.23 4.21 4.23
CA HIS A 176 -11.23 4.48 5.26
C HIS A 176 -10.52 5.82 4.99
N PRO A 177 -9.88 6.43 6.01
CA PRO A 177 -8.97 7.55 5.78
C PRO A 177 -7.90 7.20 4.73
N PRO A 178 -7.41 8.17 3.92
CA PRO A 178 -6.34 7.94 2.98
C PRO A 178 -5.12 7.30 3.66
N LEU A 179 -4.59 6.22 3.06
CA LEU A 179 -3.44 5.50 3.59
C LEU A 179 -2.20 6.40 3.63
N ILE A 180 -1.51 6.40 4.76
CA ILE A 180 -0.27 7.15 4.98
C ILE A 180 0.92 6.27 4.63
N ARG A 181 1.86 6.78 3.82
CA ARG A 181 3.15 6.13 3.57
C ARG A 181 4.28 6.91 4.21
N ILE A 182 5.13 6.20 4.92
CA ILE A 182 6.28 6.76 5.62
C ILE A 182 7.56 6.17 5.00
N PRO A 183 8.34 6.96 4.27
CA PRO A 183 9.63 6.52 3.74
C PRO A 183 10.64 6.23 4.86
N ALA A 184 11.24 5.04 4.82
CA ALA A 184 12.26 4.58 5.75
C ALA A 184 13.41 3.92 4.97
N VAL A 185 13.93 4.64 3.97
CA VAL A 185 14.97 4.16 3.04
C VAL A 185 16.29 3.78 3.73
N ASP A 186 16.54 4.35 4.91
CA ASP A 186 17.68 4.02 5.79
C ASP A 186 17.47 2.73 6.60
N GLY A 187 16.25 2.16 6.56
CA GLY A 187 15.88 0.97 7.30
C GLY A 187 15.71 1.19 8.82
N ASP A 188 15.61 2.45 9.29
CA ASP A 188 15.40 2.80 10.68
C ASP A 188 13.97 3.30 10.93
N GLY A 189 13.10 2.41 11.45
CA GLY A 189 11.70 2.73 11.71
C GLY A 189 11.50 3.78 12.80
N ALA A 190 12.33 3.79 13.84
CA ALA A 190 12.22 4.78 14.91
C ALA A 190 12.66 6.17 14.41
N ALA A 191 13.71 6.25 13.60
CA ALA A 191 14.10 7.51 12.95
C ALA A 191 13.04 7.97 11.95
N ALA A 192 12.44 7.06 11.18
CA ALA A 192 11.33 7.38 10.28
C ALA A 192 10.13 7.97 11.04
N TYR A 193 9.75 7.39 12.19
CA TYR A 193 8.72 7.96 13.04
C TYR A 193 9.07 9.39 13.43
N ARG A 194 10.25 9.64 13.99
CA ARG A 194 10.65 11.00 14.43
C ARG A 194 10.62 12.03 13.31
N ARG A 195 10.98 11.64 12.08
CA ARG A 195 10.92 12.54 10.90
C ARG A 195 9.50 12.88 10.47
N HIS A 196 8.55 11.96 10.66
CA HIS A 196 7.19 12.08 10.13
C HIS A 196 6.10 12.13 11.21
N SER A 197 6.47 12.25 12.50
CA SER A 197 5.52 12.25 13.63
C SER A 197 4.44 13.32 13.49
N ALA A 198 4.78 14.53 13.03
CA ALA A 198 3.82 15.61 12.84
C ALA A 198 2.70 15.25 11.85
N VAL A 199 3.04 14.59 10.73
CA VAL A 199 2.06 14.13 9.74
C VAL A 199 1.15 13.07 10.35
N LEU A 200 1.74 12.09 11.07
CA LEU A 200 0.97 11.03 11.69
C LEU A 200 0.05 11.58 12.79
N ILE A 201 0.57 12.42 13.70
CA ILE A 201 -0.21 13.04 14.77
C ILE A 201 -1.38 13.83 14.16
N GLY A 202 -1.12 14.67 13.17
CA GLY A 202 -2.18 15.43 12.48
C GLY A 202 -3.27 14.54 11.90
N SER A 203 -2.89 13.43 11.30
CA SER A 203 -3.84 12.50 10.64
C SER A 203 -4.66 11.68 11.64
N VAL A 204 -4.10 11.30 12.79
CA VAL A 204 -4.82 10.49 13.80
C VAL A 204 -5.59 11.36 14.81
N SER A 205 -5.25 12.65 14.92
CA SER A 205 -5.97 13.61 15.79
C SER A 205 -7.15 14.29 15.10
N ALA A 206 -7.23 14.24 13.77
CA ALA A 206 -8.26 14.88 12.96
C ALA A 206 -9.56 14.05 12.83
N SER A 207 -9.81 13.12 13.75
CA SER A 207 -11.09 12.38 13.77
C SER A 207 -12.22 13.23 14.33
N PRO A 208 -13.39 13.21 13.71
CA PRO A 208 -14.58 13.94 14.13
C PRO A 208 -15.11 13.46 15.47
#